data_46704fd67ab4b1859eab0ee03830fba6
#
_entry.id   46704fd67ab4b1859eab0ee03830fba6
#
_cell.length_a   1.000
_cell.length_b   1.000
_cell.length_c   1.000
_cell.angle_alpha   90.00
_cell.angle_beta   90.00
_cell.angle_gamma   90.00
#
_symmetry.space_group_name_H-M   'P 1'
#
loop_
_entity.id
_entity.type
_entity.pdbx_description
1 polymer ?
#
loop_
_entity_poly.entity_id
_entity_poly.type
_entity_poly.pdbx_seq_one_letter_code
_entity_poly.pdbx_strand_id
1 'polypeptide(L)'
;KSKTLENTKKAGFVKCGVSQGLPGFSNADASGNWTGIDVDVCRAVAAAVLGDADKVKYTPLSAKERFTALTSGEIDVLARNTTWTLSRDADIGLTFVGVNFYDGQGFMVRKNSGINSVNDFKNGISACTNTGTTTELNMRDFFNSKNISYEPIAFEKADEVVQAYDAGRCDTYTTDKSGLAAQRTKMSNPDDHKVLPETISKEPLGPVVRQGDAVWEDIVRWSLNTMIEA
;
A
#
# COMPACT_ATOMS: atom_id res chain seq x y z
N LYS A 1 4.16 -5.99 -29.95
CA LYS A 1 4.71 -4.62 -29.74
C LYS A 1 4.07 -4.04 -28.49
N SER A 2 4.87 -3.41 -27.64
CA SER A 2 4.40 -2.74 -26.42
C SER A 2 4.31 -1.24 -26.65
N LYS A 3 3.09 -0.72 -26.61
CA LYS A 3 2.87 0.73 -26.69
C LYS A 3 3.40 1.44 -25.42
N THR A 4 3.30 0.80 -24.28
CA THR A 4 3.81 1.34 -23.01
C THR A 4 5.33 1.48 -23.05
N LEU A 5 6.04 0.48 -23.52
CA LEU A 5 7.50 0.52 -23.69
C LEU A 5 7.93 1.62 -24.66
N GLU A 6 7.25 1.73 -25.82
CA GLU A 6 7.54 2.78 -26.80
C GLU A 6 7.34 4.18 -26.21
N ASN A 7 6.23 4.39 -25.50
CA ASN A 7 5.93 5.66 -24.85
C ASN A 7 6.94 5.99 -23.73
N THR A 8 7.33 5.01 -22.94
CA THR A 8 8.33 5.19 -21.87
C THR A 8 9.69 5.58 -22.43
N LYS A 9 10.13 4.90 -23.50
CA LYS A 9 11.39 5.26 -24.19
C LYS A 9 11.34 6.67 -24.79
N LYS A 10 10.20 7.06 -25.38
CA LYS A 10 10.01 8.39 -25.94
C LYS A 10 9.97 9.48 -24.85
N ALA A 11 9.32 9.21 -23.73
CA ALA A 11 9.24 10.13 -22.60
C ALA A 11 10.57 10.27 -21.86
N GLY A 12 11.41 9.22 -21.86
CA GLY A 12 12.69 9.21 -21.18
C GLY A 12 12.59 8.94 -19.67
N PHE A 13 11.44 8.51 -19.18
CA PHE A 13 11.23 8.13 -17.76
C PHE A 13 10.08 7.14 -17.61
N VAL A 14 10.11 6.38 -16.51
CA VAL A 14 9.04 5.48 -16.09
C VAL A 14 8.03 6.24 -15.24
N LYS A 15 6.74 6.15 -15.54
CA LYS A 15 5.66 6.71 -14.73
C LYS A 15 5.26 5.71 -13.64
N CYS A 16 5.63 6.00 -12.39
CA CYS A 16 5.48 5.13 -11.24
C CYS A 16 4.50 5.72 -10.22
N GLY A 17 3.42 4.98 -9.93
CA GLY A 17 2.50 5.31 -8.83
C GLY A 17 2.98 4.72 -7.52
N VAL A 18 3.08 5.55 -6.49
CA VAL A 18 3.60 5.20 -5.17
C VAL A 18 2.66 5.68 -4.06
N SER A 19 2.94 5.29 -2.83
CA SER A 19 2.22 5.80 -1.66
C SER A 19 2.48 7.29 -1.43
N GLN A 20 1.60 7.94 -0.69
CA GLN A 20 1.76 9.34 -0.26
C GLN A 20 2.80 9.53 0.85
N GLY A 21 3.44 8.47 1.28
CA GLY A 21 4.47 8.43 2.32
C GLY A 21 4.27 7.23 3.25
N LEU A 22 4.93 6.12 2.92
CA LEU A 22 4.95 4.90 3.72
C LEU A 22 6.40 4.45 3.89
N PRO A 23 7.05 4.81 5.01
CA PRO A 23 8.45 4.44 5.26
C PRO A 23 8.71 2.94 5.06
N GLY A 24 9.79 2.61 4.35
CA GLY A 24 10.16 1.26 3.97
C GLY A 24 9.55 0.76 2.66
N PHE A 25 8.40 1.29 2.23
CA PHE A 25 7.75 0.96 0.95
C PHE A 25 7.97 2.04 -0.11
N SER A 26 7.41 3.22 0.11
CA SER A 26 7.62 4.40 -0.73
C SER A 26 7.47 5.66 0.11
N ASN A 27 8.56 6.37 0.31
CA ASN A 27 8.60 7.57 1.12
C ASN A 27 9.60 8.56 0.55
N ALA A 28 9.19 9.83 0.44
CA ALA A 28 10.05 10.92 0.03
C ALA A 28 10.67 11.59 1.26
N ASP A 29 11.97 11.88 1.21
CA ASP A 29 12.65 12.72 2.19
C ASP A 29 12.35 14.22 1.98
N ALA A 30 12.88 15.06 2.86
CA ALA A 30 12.71 16.51 2.78
C ALA A 30 13.26 17.13 1.48
N SER A 31 14.21 16.46 0.82
CA SER A 31 14.80 16.85 -0.46
C SER A 31 14.03 16.32 -1.67
N GLY A 32 12.97 15.56 -1.45
CA GLY A 32 12.17 14.95 -2.51
C GLY A 32 12.72 13.65 -3.07
N ASN A 33 13.72 13.03 -2.42
CA ASN A 33 14.26 11.73 -2.81
C ASN A 33 13.37 10.60 -2.29
N TRP A 34 12.96 9.71 -3.18
CA TRP A 34 12.13 8.56 -2.88
C TRP A 34 12.97 7.33 -2.52
N THR A 35 12.55 6.61 -1.49
CA THR A 35 13.17 5.35 -1.04
C THR A 35 12.11 4.33 -0.62
N GLY A 36 12.48 3.06 -0.68
CA GLY A 36 11.66 1.93 -0.25
C GLY A 36 11.60 0.82 -1.28
N ILE A 37 11.08 -0.36 -0.87
CA ILE A 37 11.03 -1.55 -1.73
C ILE A 37 10.14 -1.35 -2.96
N ASP A 38 9.07 -0.58 -2.85
CA ASP A 38 8.19 -0.26 -3.98
C ASP A 38 8.86 0.74 -4.95
N VAL A 39 9.60 1.70 -4.43
CA VAL A 39 10.43 2.63 -5.22
C VAL A 39 11.48 1.87 -6.01
N ASP A 40 12.13 0.89 -5.38
CA ASP A 40 13.19 0.08 -6.00
C ASP A 40 12.68 -0.73 -7.19
N VAL A 41 11.43 -1.18 -7.16
CA VAL A 41 10.80 -1.84 -8.34
C VAL A 41 10.79 -0.91 -9.55
N CYS A 42 10.35 0.33 -9.40
CA CYS A 42 10.33 1.30 -10.49
C CYS A 42 11.74 1.70 -10.93
N ARG A 43 12.68 1.78 -10.01
CA ARG A 43 14.11 2.02 -10.33
C ARG A 43 14.70 0.87 -11.15
N ALA A 44 14.37 -0.38 -10.81
CA ALA A 44 14.80 -1.55 -11.58
C ALA A 44 14.22 -1.54 -13.00
N VAL A 45 12.93 -1.19 -13.16
CA VAL A 45 12.29 -1.04 -14.47
C VAL A 45 12.98 0.06 -15.29
N ALA A 46 13.26 1.22 -14.70
CA ALA A 46 13.94 2.32 -15.38
C ALA A 46 15.36 1.94 -15.82
N ALA A 47 16.12 1.25 -14.97
CA ALA A 47 17.44 0.73 -15.33
C ALA A 47 17.37 -0.25 -16.51
N ALA A 48 16.39 -1.16 -16.51
CA ALA A 48 16.21 -2.14 -17.57
C ALA A 48 15.82 -1.50 -18.92
N VAL A 49 14.92 -0.51 -18.91
CA VAL A 49 14.34 0.09 -20.13
C VAL A 49 15.16 1.25 -20.66
N LEU A 50 15.74 2.07 -19.77
CA LEU A 50 16.39 3.35 -20.09
C LEU A 50 17.88 3.38 -19.74
N GLY A 51 18.41 2.32 -19.11
CA GLY A 51 19.80 2.25 -18.70
C GLY A 51 20.15 3.15 -17.50
N ASP A 52 19.16 3.68 -16.81
CA ASP A 52 19.35 4.62 -15.68
C ASP A 52 18.22 4.46 -14.69
N ALA A 53 18.54 4.03 -13.47
CA ALA A 53 17.58 3.80 -12.38
C ALA A 53 16.91 5.07 -11.87
N ASP A 54 17.48 6.24 -12.10
CA ASP A 54 16.95 7.51 -11.63
C ASP A 54 15.89 8.12 -12.59
N LYS A 55 15.72 7.54 -13.76
CA LYS A 55 14.72 7.98 -14.74
C LYS A 55 13.31 7.51 -14.41
N VAL A 56 12.82 7.92 -13.26
CA VAL A 56 11.47 7.62 -12.75
C VAL A 56 10.76 8.93 -12.38
N LYS A 57 9.52 9.05 -12.82
CA LYS A 57 8.59 10.08 -12.34
C LYS A 57 7.64 9.43 -11.35
N TYR A 58 7.76 9.79 -10.08
CA TYR A 58 6.90 9.30 -9.02
C TYR A 58 5.62 10.13 -8.91
N THR A 59 4.47 9.45 -8.83
CA THR A 59 3.16 10.06 -8.59
C THR A 59 2.61 9.49 -7.28
N PRO A 60 2.59 10.29 -6.19
CA PRO A 60 1.96 9.87 -4.94
C PRO A 60 0.45 9.74 -5.12
N LEU A 61 -0.11 8.61 -4.69
CA LEU A 61 -1.53 8.29 -4.86
C LEU A 61 -2.12 7.82 -3.53
N SER A 62 -3.38 8.19 -3.27
CA SER A 62 -4.17 7.55 -2.24
C SER A 62 -4.50 6.10 -2.62
N ALA A 63 -4.88 5.29 -1.64
CA ALA A 63 -5.33 3.92 -1.92
C ALA A 63 -6.54 3.90 -2.88
N LYS A 64 -7.43 4.88 -2.78
CA LYS A 64 -8.62 5.00 -3.62
C LYS A 64 -8.29 5.38 -5.07
N GLU A 65 -7.29 6.24 -5.30
CA GLU A 65 -6.93 6.77 -6.63
C GLU A 65 -6.09 5.81 -7.46
N ARG A 66 -5.36 4.90 -6.83
CA ARG A 66 -4.29 4.11 -7.48
C ARG A 66 -4.72 3.36 -8.73
N PHE A 67 -5.88 2.73 -8.72
CA PHE A 67 -6.32 1.91 -9.86
C PHE A 67 -6.82 2.78 -11.03
N THR A 68 -7.49 3.88 -10.75
CA THR A 68 -7.89 4.85 -11.77
C THR A 68 -6.67 5.47 -12.45
N ALA A 69 -5.64 5.83 -11.68
CA ALA A 69 -4.39 6.35 -12.23
C ALA A 69 -3.69 5.35 -13.16
N LEU A 70 -3.70 4.05 -12.80
CA LEU A 70 -3.12 3.01 -13.63
C LEU A 70 -3.93 2.76 -14.91
N THR A 71 -5.25 2.61 -14.78
CA THR A 71 -6.12 2.31 -15.94
C THR A 71 -6.22 3.47 -16.90
N SER A 72 -6.15 4.72 -16.45
CA SER A 72 -6.15 5.92 -17.30
C SER A 72 -4.83 6.19 -18.04
N GLY A 73 -3.74 5.53 -17.61
CA GLY A 73 -2.41 5.77 -18.17
C GLY A 73 -1.68 6.97 -17.56
N GLU A 74 -2.16 7.53 -16.47
CA GLU A 74 -1.43 8.52 -15.67
C GLU A 74 -0.13 7.93 -15.13
N ILE A 75 -0.16 6.65 -14.74
CA ILE A 75 1.01 5.85 -14.39
C ILE A 75 1.04 4.58 -15.24
N ASP A 76 2.22 3.96 -15.36
CA ASP A 76 2.43 2.72 -16.13
C ASP A 76 2.85 1.54 -15.24
N VAL A 77 3.32 1.83 -14.03
CA VAL A 77 3.59 0.86 -12.97
C VAL A 77 2.98 1.38 -11.68
N LEU A 78 2.18 0.56 -11.03
CA LEU A 78 1.68 0.82 -9.68
C LEU A 78 2.53 0.01 -8.70
N ALA A 79 3.41 0.67 -7.97
CA ALA A 79 4.23 0.11 -6.90
C ALA A 79 3.86 0.81 -5.58
N ARG A 80 2.75 0.35 -4.98
CA ARG A 80 2.10 1.01 -3.86
C ARG A 80 1.45 0.00 -2.92
N ASN A 81 2.26 -0.82 -2.28
CA ASN A 81 1.78 -1.78 -1.27
C ASN A 81 0.36 -2.30 -1.58
N THR A 82 0.20 -2.87 -2.77
CA THR A 82 -1.10 -3.24 -3.32
C THR A 82 -1.33 -4.74 -3.20
N THR A 83 -2.38 -5.12 -2.46
CA THR A 83 -2.74 -6.52 -2.25
C THR A 83 -3.30 -7.14 -3.52
N TRP A 84 -2.78 -8.30 -3.90
CA TRP A 84 -3.26 -9.11 -5.00
C TRP A 84 -4.53 -9.84 -4.58
N THR A 85 -5.66 -9.46 -5.16
CA THR A 85 -6.96 -10.09 -4.91
C THR A 85 -7.62 -10.50 -6.23
N LEU A 86 -8.51 -11.49 -6.17
CA LEU A 86 -9.26 -11.93 -7.34
C LEU A 86 -10.05 -10.79 -8.00
N SER A 87 -10.77 -9.99 -7.19
CA SER A 87 -11.57 -8.89 -7.73
C SER A 87 -10.71 -7.80 -8.41
N ARG A 88 -9.54 -7.48 -7.85
CA ARG A 88 -8.62 -6.52 -8.46
C ARG A 88 -8.03 -7.03 -9.77
N ASP A 89 -7.66 -8.28 -9.81
CA ASP A 89 -7.06 -8.91 -10.99
C ASP A 89 -8.11 -9.15 -12.09
N ALA A 90 -9.24 -9.77 -11.75
CA ALA A 90 -10.23 -10.21 -12.71
C ALA A 90 -11.21 -9.09 -13.16
N ASP A 91 -11.65 -8.20 -12.24
CA ASP A 91 -12.76 -7.29 -12.50
C ASP A 91 -12.32 -5.91 -12.99
N ILE A 92 -11.10 -5.46 -12.66
CA ILE A 92 -10.65 -4.08 -12.93
C ILE A 92 -9.71 -3.99 -14.15
N GLY A 93 -9.32 -5.11 -14.75
CA GLY A 93 -8.39 -5.12 -15.88
C GLY A 93 -6.94 -4.82 -15.48
N LEU A 94 -6.53 -5.35 -14.33
CA LEU A 94 -5.19 -5.22 -13.78
C LEU A 94 -4.42 -6.53 -13.93
N THR A 95 -3.10 -6.45 -13.94
CA THR A 95 -2.20 -7.59 -13.88
C THR A 95 -1.17 -7.40 -12.79
N PHE A 96 -1.20 -8.27 -11.79
CA PHE A 96 -0.15 -8.34 -10.77
C PHE A 96 1.03 -9.15 -11.33
N VAL A 97 2.23 -8.61 -11.23
CA VAL A 97 3.42 -9.24 -11.83
C VAL A 97 4.17 -10.17 -10.88
N GLY A 98 3.85 -10.13 -9.61
CA GLY A 98 4.47 -10.94 -8.56
C GLY A 98 4.21 -10.35 -7.18
N VAL A 99 4.85 -10.93 -6.17
CA VAL A 99 4.75 -10.49 -4.78
C VAL A 99 6.12 -10.01 -4.32
N ASN A 100 6.20 -8.78 -3.81
CA ASN A 100 7.42 -8.23 -3.22
C ASN A 100 7.38 -8.18 -1.70
N PHE A 101 6.23 -8.36 -1.08
CA PHE A 101 6.07 -8.43 0.36
C PHE A 101 4.83 -9.23 0.76
N TYR A 102 4.98 -10.18 1.68
CA TYR A 102 3.87 -10.91 2.28
C TYR A 102 3.48 -10.26 3.60
N ASP A 103 2.31 -9.64 3.63
CA ASP A 103 1.78 -8.93 4.79
C ASP A 103 0.50 -9.58 5.31
N GLY A 104 -0.07 -8.98 6.33
CA GLY A 104 -1.37 -9.33 6.89
C GLY A 104 -1.91 -8.16 7.68
N GLN A 105 -3.24 -8.02 7.70
CA GLN A 105 -3.90 -6.94 8.43
C GLN A 105 -3.86 -7.20 9.94
N GLY A 106 -3.57 -6.14 10.68
CA GLY A 106 -3.60 -6.12 12.14
C GLY A 106 -4.27 -4.87 12.68
N PHE A 107 -4.18 -4.73 13.99
CA PHE A 107 -4.73 -3.59 14.73
C PHE A 107 -3.64 -2.98 15.61
N MET A 108 -3.57 -1.67 15.64
CA MET A 108 -2.75 -0.90 16.56
C MET A 108 -3.63 -0.20 17.57
N VAL A 109 -3.21 -0.23 18.84
CA VAL A 109 -3.88 0.42 19.96
C VAL A 109 -2.86 1.16 20.83
N ARG A 110 -3.35 2.08 21.67
CA ARG A 110 -2.52 2.70 22.71
C ARG A 110 -2.20 1.69 23.80
N LYS A 111 -0.98 1.71 24.31
CA LYS A 111 -0.55 0.81 25.39
C LYS A 111 -1.38 0.98 26.65
N ASN A 112 -1.83 2.20 26.95
CA ASN A 112 -2.65 2.50 28.12
C ASN A 112 -4.16 2.23 27.94
N SER A 113 -4.58 1.72 26.78
CA SER A 113 -6.00 1.39 26.52
C SER A 113 -6.52 0.19 27.30
N GLY A 114 -5.62 -0.64 27.84
CA GLY A 114 -5.97 -1.92 28.46
C GLY A 114 -6.26 -3.05 27.45
N ILE A 115 -6.21 -2.77 26.14
CA ILE A 115 -6.44 -3.75 25.08
C ILE A 115 -5.12 -4.47 24.77
N ASN A 116 -5.12 -5.80 24.87
CA ASN A 116 -3.95 -6.64 24.60
C ASN A 116 -4.19 -7.66 23.47
N SER A 117 -5.43 -7.83 23.08
CA SER A 117 -5.89 -8.76 22.05
C SER A 117 -7.12 -8.18 21.36
N VAL A 118 -7.39 -8.60 20.14
CA VAL A 118 -8.67 -8.29 19.45
C VAL A 118 -9.89 -8.83 20.21
N ASN A 119 -9.70 -9.81 21.10
CA ASN A 119 -10.76 -10.32 21.95
C ASN A 119 -11.15 -9.36 23.08
N ASP A 120 -10.37 -8.34 23.34
CA ASP A 120 -10.67 -7.27 24.31
C ASP A 120 -11.54 -6.17 23.70
N PHE A 121 -11.79 -6.20 22.40
CA PHE A 121 -12.66 -5.21 21.72
C PHE A 121 -14.08 -5.30 22.24
N LYS A 122 -14.67 -4.15 22.51
CA LYS A 122 -16.04 -4.02 23.06
C LYS A 122 -16.94 -3.27 22.06
N ASN A 123 -18.24 -3.46 22.22
CA ASN A 123 -19.22 -2.70 21.46
C ASN A 123 -19.01 -1.19 21.62
N GLY A 124 -19.11 -0.47 20.51
CA GLY A 124 -18.90 0.98 20.46
C GLY A 124 -17.45 1.41 20.21
N ILE A 125 -16.52 0.46 20.05
CA ILE A 125 -15.13 0.79 19.68
C ILE A 125 -15.07 1.52 18.34
N SER A 126 -14.24 2.56 18.25
CA SER A 126 -13.98 3.28 16.99
C SER A 126 -12.71 2.75 16.32
N ALA A 127 -12.81 2.47 15.02
CA ALA A 127 -11.73 1.92 14.22
C ALA A 127 -11.44 2.76 12.98
N CYS A 128 -10.21 3.22 12.87
CA CYS A 128 -9.73 4.02 11.74
C CYS A 128 -9.03 3.16 10.69
N THR A 129 -9.24 3.53 9.41
CA THR A 129 -8.51 2.96 8.28
C THR A 129 -8.55 3.90 7.08
N ASN A 130 -7.91 3.51 5.97
CA ASN A 130 -8.06 4.20 4.69
C ASN A 130 -9.21 3.61 3.86
N THR A 131 -9.94 4.49 3.18
CA THR A 131 -10.97 4.08 2.21
C THR A 131 -10.35 3.49 0.94
N GLY A 132 -11.11 2.63 0.25
CA GLY A 132 -10.68 1.99 -0.99
C GLY A 132 -9.63 0.88 -0.82
N THR A 133 -9.59 0.25 0.34
CA THR A 133 -8.61 -0.77 0.72
C THR A 133 -9.25 -2.12 1.00
N THR A 134 -8.47 -3.19 0.88
CA THR A 134 -8.84 -4.51 1.40
C THR A 134 -9.06 -4.46 2.91
N THR A 135 -8.28 -3.62 3.60
CA THR A 135 -8.31 -3.50 5.05
C THR A 135 -9.60 -2.85 5.56
N GLU A 136 -10.22 -1.94 4.80
CA GLU A 136 -11.56 -1.41 5.09
C GLU A 136 -12.63 -2.51 5.03
N LEU A 137 -12.59 -3.34 3.98
CA LEU A 137 -13.51 -4.45 3.81
C LEU A 137 -13.33 -5.51 4.90
N ASN A 138 -12.09 -5.91 5.15
CA ASN A 138 -11.75 -6.90 6.19
C ASN A 138 -12.10 -6.41 7.60
N MET A 139 -11.94 -5.13 7.88
CA MET A 139 -12.35 -4.51 9.15
C MET A 139 -13.85 -4.71 9.39
N ARG A 140 -14.66 -4.39 8.39
CA ARG A 140 -16.11 -4.59 8.45
C ARG A 140 -16.47 -6.07 8.71
N ASP A 141 -15.86 -6.95 7.94
CA ASP A 141 -16.15 -8.39 8.02
C ASP A 141 -15.67 -8.97 9.36
N PHE A 142 -14.55 -8.51 9.88
CA PHE A 142 -14.04 -8.89 11.19
C PHE A 142 -15.02 -8.53 12.31
N PHE A 143 -15.42 -7.27 12.42
CA PHE A 143 -16.32 -6.82 13.48
C PHE A 143 -17.71 -7.50 13.37
N ASN A 144 -18.23 -7.67 12.15
CA ASN A 144 -19.46 -8.39 11.91
C ASN A 144 -19.38 -9.86 12.36
N SER A 145 -18.28 -10.55 12.04
CA SER A 145 -18.09 -11.95 12.42
C SER A 145 -17.99 -12.17 13.92
N LYS A 146 -17.56 -11.15 14.66
CA LYS A 146 -17.47 -11.16 16.12
C LYS A 146 -18.71 -10.64 16.84
N ASN A 147 -19.72 -10.20 16.07
CA ASN A 147 -20.92 -9.52 16.60
C ASN A 147 -20.56 -8.32 17.49
N ILE A 148 -19.53 -7.57 17.12
CA ILE A 148 -19.12 -6.35 17.81
C ILE A 148 -19.62 -5.16 17.00
N SER A 149 -20.48 -4.32 17.58
CA SER A 149 -20.82 -3.02 17.02
C SER A 149 -19.63 -2.08 17.14
N TYR A 150 -19.31 -1.38 16.05
CA TYR A 150 -18.16 -0.48 16.02
C TYR A 150 -18.47 0.78 15.22
N GLU A 151 -17.70 1.83 15.41
CA GLU A 151 -17.74 3.06 14.64
C GLU A 151 -16.62 3.05 13.59
N PRO A 152 -16.93 2.84 12.29
CA PRO A 152 -15.93 2.94 11.23
C PRO A 152 -15.58 4.40 10.97
N ILE A 153 -14.30 4.72 10.94
CA ILE A 153 -13.78 6.04 10.61
C ILE A 153 -12.76 5.87 9.48
N ALA A 154 -13.14 6.25 8.26
CA ALA A 154 -12.32 6.06 7.07
C ALA A 154 -11.93 7.40 6.45
N PHE A 155 -10.66 7.52 6.06
CA PHE A 155 -10.11 8.68 5.38
C PHE A 155 -9.46 8.29 4.06
N GLU A 156 -9.44 9.23 3.11
CA GLU A 156 -8.78 9.00 1.83
C GLU A 156 -7.25 9.10 1.96
N LYS A 157 -6.74 10.08 2.73
CA LYS A 157 -5.31 10.29 2.90
C LYS A 157 -4.78 9.51 4.11
N ALA A 158 -3.60 8.88 3.93
CA ALA A 158 -2.96 8.12 5.01
C ALA A 158 -2.62 9.00 6.22
N ASP A 159 -2.14 10.21 6.01
CA ASP A 159 -1.78 11.13 7.10
C ASP A 159 -3.00 11.57 7.92
N GLU A 160 -4.20 11.65 7.32
CA GLU A 160 -5.43 11.95 8.06
C GLU A 160 -5.79 10.83 9.04
N VAL A 161 -5.59 9.56 8.66
CA VAL A 161 -5.79 8.42 9.57
C VAL A 161 -4.82 8.49 10.74
N VAL A 162 -3.53 8.72 10.45
CA VAL A 162 -2.49 8.83 11.49
C VAL A 162 -2.84 9.96 12.46
N GLN A 163 -3.19 11.13 11.95
CA GLN A 163 -3.54 12.30 12.78
C GLN A 163 -4.79 12.04 13.64
N ALA A 164 -5.83 11.44 13.06
CA ALA A 164 -7.06 11.14 13.78
C ALA A 164 -6.84 10.13 14.91
N TYR A 165 -6.08 9.06 14.63
CA TYR A 165 -5.74 8.06 15.62
C TYR A 165 -4.81 8.64 16.71
N ASP A 166 -3.77 9.35 16.33
CA ASP A 166 -2.80 9.97 17.27
C ASP A 166 -3.49 10.99 18.19
N ALA A 167 -4.44 11.75 17.66
CA ALA A 167 -5.25 12.70 18.44
C ALA A 167 -6.33 12.04 19.33
N GLY A 168 -6.48 10.74 19.30
CA GLY A 168 -7.44 10.02 20.13
C GLY A 168 -8.86 9.92 19.57
N ARG A 169 -9.08 10.26 18.30
CA ARG A 169 -10.39 10.16 17.66
C ARG A 169 -10.81 8.70 17.42
N CYS A 170 -9.84 7.80 17.25
CA CYS A 170 -10.08 6.38 17.05
C CYS A 170 -9.43 5.58 18.17
N ASP A 171 -10.09 4.54 18.64
CA ASP A 171 -9.57 3.63 19.65
C ASP A 171 -8.53 2.67 19.05
N THR A 172 -8.71 2.29 17.81
CA THR A 172 -7.78 1.41 17.07
C THR A 172 -7.58 1.89 15.64
N TYR A 173 -6.36 1.66 15.12
CA TYR A 173 -6.01 1.87 13.72
C TYR A 173 -5.74 0.50 13.09
N THR A 174 -6.40 0.19 11.99
CA THR A 174 -6.23 -1.08 11.28
C THR A 174 -5.78 -0.87 9.84
N THR A 175 -4.73 -1.55 9.48
CA THR A 175 -4.19 -1.70 8.13
C THR A 175 -3.19 -2.87 8.14
N ASP A 176 -2.41 -3.04 7.08
CA ASP A 176 -1.32 -4.02 7.05
C ASP A 176 -0.35 -3.81 8.22
N LYS A 177 0.12 -4.88 8.85
CA LYS A 177 1.02 -4.78 10.01
C LYS A 177 2.31 -4.01 9.70
N SER A 178 2.88 -4.21 8.52
CA SER A 178 4.04 -3.42 8.07
C SER A 178 3.69 -1.93 7.96
N GLY A 179 2.49 -1.62 7.46
CA GLY A 179 1.96 -0.26 7.37
C GLY A 179 1.74 0.35 8.75
N LEU A 180 1.21 -0.40 9.72
CA LEU A 180 1.08 0.05 11.11
C LEU A 180 2.45 0.38 11.72
N ALA A 181 3.44 -0.46 11.51
CA ALA A 181 4.81 -0.22 11.98
C ALA A 181 5.41 1.06 11.36
N ALA A 182 5.21 1.25 10.05
CA ALA A 182 5.69 2.43 9.34
C ALA A 182 4.97 3.71 9.81
N GLN A 183 3.65 3.69 9.91
CA GLN A 183 2.87 4.86 10.33
C GLN A 183 3.09 5.23 11.80
N ARG A 184 3.37 4.25 12.66
CA ARG A 184 3.72 4.48 14.05
C ARG A 184 4.91 5.43 14.20
N THR A 185 5.89 5.37 13.29
CA THR A 185 7.06 6.26 13.32
C THR A 185 6.73 7.74 13.13
N LYS A 186 5.56 8.04 12.58
CA LYS A 186 5.10 9.41 12.34
C LYS A 186 4.26 9.99 13.48
N MET A 187 3.94 9.20 14.50
CA MET A 187 3.12 9.62 15.64
C MET A 187 3.91 10.46 16.61
N SER A 188 3.22 11.28 17.40
CA SER A 188 3.83 12.18 18.39
C SER A 188 4.69 11.44 19.40
N ASN A 189 4.20 10.26 19.86
CA ASN A 189 4.91 9.37 20.78
C ASN A 189 4.80 7.92 20.26
N PRO A 190 5.68 7.48 19.36
CA PRO A 190 5.61 6.13 18.77
C PRO A 190 5.57 4.99 19.81
N ASP A 191 6.27 5.18 20.94
CA ASP A 191 6.37 4.17 21.99
C ASP A 191 5.09 4.00 22.83
N ASP A 192 4.13 4.91 22.72
CA ASP A 192 2.83 4.80 23.40
C ASP A 192 1.87 3.84 22.68
N HIS A 193 2.24 3.33 21.52
CA HIS A 193 1.42 2.48 20.67
C HIS A 193 2.00 1.07 20.54
N LYS A 194 1.12 0.09 20.35
CA LYS A 194 1.47 -1.31 20.07
C LYS A 194 0.57 -1.90 19.00
N VAL A 195 1.14 -2.77 18.18
CA VAL A 195 0.40 -3.62 17.26
C VAL A 195 -0.02 -4.89 18.01
N LEU A 196 -1.31 -5.23 17.95
CA LEU A 196 -1.83 -6.45 18.57
C LEU A 196 -1.27 -7.70 17.85
N PRO A 197 -1.17 -8.84 18.56
CA PRO A 197 -0.53 -10.04 18.02
C PRO A 197 -1.31 -10.69 16.87
N GLU A 198 -2.63 -10.53 16.83
CA GLU A 198 -3.48 -11.20 15.85
C GLU A 198 -3.31 -10.62 14.46
N THR A 199 -3.41 -11.49 13.45
CA THR A 199 -3.47 -11.15 12.02
C THR A 199 -4.79 -11.65 11.47
N ILE A 200 -5.59 -10.76 10.88
CA ILE A 200 -6.96 -11.09 10.45
C ILE A 200 -7.09 -11.38 8.95
N SER A 201 -6.04 -11.17 8.18
CA SER A 201 -6.01 -11.47 6.75
C SER A 201 -4.60 -11.80 6.29
N LYS A 202 -4.50 -12.31 5.05
CA LYS A 202 -3.24 -12.43 4.31
C LYS A 202 -3.25 -11.41 3.19
N GLU A 203 -2.20 -10.60 3.13
CA GLU A 203 -2.07 -9.50 2.17
C GLU A 203 -0.78 -9.68 1.35
N PRO A 204 -0.80 -10.47 0.26
CA PRO A 204 0.32 -10.55 -0.67
C PRO A 204 0.38 -9.26 -1.50
N LEU A 205 1.43 -8.47 -1.30
CA LEU A 205 1.61 -7.18 -1.95
C LEU A 205 2.51 -7.31 -3.16
N GLY A 206 2.17 -6.64 -4.24
CA GLY A 206 2.99 -6.66 -5.43
C GLY A 206 2.73 -5.52 -6.41
N PRO A 207 3.67 -5.31 -7.35
CA PRO A 207 3.51 -4.33 -8.41
C PRO A 207 2.41 -4.73 -9.40
N VAL A 208 1.77 -3.73 -9.97
CA VAL A 208 0.62 -3.89 -10.87
C VAL A 208 0.84 -3.11 -12.16
N VAL A 209 0.43 -3.69 -13.28
CA VAL A 209 0.40 -3.05 -14.59
C VAL A 209 -0.99 -3.20 -15.21
N ARG A 210 -1.28 -2.43 -16.27
CA ARG A 210 -2.51 -2.62 -17.06
C ARG A 210 -2.48 -3.95 -17.79
N GLN A 211 -3.62 -4.62 -17.91
CA GLN A 211 -3.79 -5.77 -18.78
C GLN A 211 -3.58 -5.41 -20.25
N GLY A 212 -3.16 -6.41 -21.03
CA GLY A 212 -3.14 -6.35 -22.49
C GLY A 212 -1.81 -5.92 -23.09
N ASP A 213 -0.77 -5.64 -22.31
CA ASP A 213 0.59 -5.37 -22.78
C ASP A 213 1.57 -6.38 -22.19
N ALA A 214 1.59 -7.58 -22.74
CA ALA A 214 2.40 -8.71 -22.25
C ALA A 214 3.90 -8.40 -22.20
N VAL A 215 4.40 -7.58 -23.15
CA VAL A 215 5.82 -7.20 -23.14
C VAL A 215 6.14 -6.28 -21.96
N TRP A 216 5.27 -5.32 -21.65
CA TRP A 216 5.45 -4.45 -20.49
C TRP A 216 5.32 -5.24 -19.18
N GLU A 217 4.33 -6.13 -19.13
CA GLU A 217 4.15 -7.06 -18.00
C GLU A 217 5.42 -7.87 -17.74
N ASP A 218 6.02 -8.48 -18.77
CA ASP A 218 7.25 -9.24 -18.64
C ASP A 218 8.44 -8.39 -18.17
N ILE A 219 8.56 -7.17 -18.67
CA ILE A 219 9.62 -6.25 -18.23
C ILE A 219 9.50 -5.96 -16.73
N VAL A 220 8.31 -5.63 -16.26
CA VAL A 220 8.10 -5.31 -14.84
C VAL A 220 8.26 -6.57 -13.96
N ARG A 221 7.72 -7.71 -14.40
CA ARG A 221 7.87 -9.01 -13.71
C ARG A 221 9.34 -9.40 -13.55
N TRP A 222 10.12 -9.34 -14.61
CA TRP A 222 11.53 -9.76 -14.56
C TRP A 222 12.42 -8.72 -13.88
N SER A 223 12.06 -7.45 -13.89
CA SER A 223 12.70 -6.45 -13.04
C SER A 223 12.52 -6.79 -11.55
N LEU A 224 11.30 -7.16 -11.15
CA LEU A 224 11.02 -7.62 -9.78
C LEU A 224 11.78 -8.93 -9.47
N ASN A 225 11.72 -9.93 -10.34
CA ASN A 225 12.38 -11.22 -10.12
C ASN A 225 13.89 -11.05 -9.98
N THR A 226 14.51 -10.20 -10.78
CA THR A 226 15.95 -9.91 -10.67
C THR A 226 16.30 -9.29 -9.31
N MET A 227 15.45 -8.43 -8.76
CA MET A 227 15.65 -7.90 -7.40
C MET A 227 15.54 -8.98 -6.33
N ILE A 228 14.63 -9.95 -6.49
CA ILE A 228 14.44 -11.05 -5.54
C ILE A 228 15.61 -12.03 -5.57
N GLU A 229 16.20 -12.25 -6.76
CA GLU A 229 17.32 -13.18 -6.95
C GLU A 229 18.69 -12.58 -6.59
N ALA A 230 18.79 -11.26 -6.46
CA ALA A 230 20.04 -10.56 -6.11
C ALA A 230 20.32 -10.60 -4.61
#